data_02884b515be132ee9675067aeeec4d9e
#
_entry.id   02884b515be132ee9675067aeeec4d9e
#
_cell.length_a   1.000
_cell.length_b   1.000
_cell.length_c   1.000
_cell.angle_alpha   90.00
_cell.angle_beta   90.00
_cell.angle_gamma   90.00
#
_symmetry.space_group_name_H-M   'P 1'
#
loop_
_entity.id
_entity.type
_entity.pdbx_description
1 polymer ?
#
loop_
_entity_poly.entity_id
_entity_poly.type
_entity_poly.pdbx_seq_one_letter_code
_entity_poly.pdbx_strand_id
1 'polypeptide(L)'
;MHRRLLIRPGAIGDCILALPDLEAARADYTEIWAPRAVLPLIRFADRTRAIADTGLDLVGVLPGAKVPALHRFDSIYSWYGTQHPEFREAIRHLPFTFFLALPPSPHGVPRIPVPAALVGDFAVIHPFSGGPKKNWPLENFRALAARLPLTVQWSAGPVEPLDHAVRFDDLYHLGCWLSTARVYIGNDSGISHLAAAVGTPVVAIFTCTDPRIWAPRGARVTVLENPSLDEACRAVHLALDSAGAQRPGRLL
;
A
#
# COMPACT_ATOMS: atom_id res chain seq x y z
N MET A 1 -20.74 13.77 20.03
CA MET A 1 -19.66 13.53 19.04
C MET A 1 -19.06 12.17 19.33
N HIS A 2 -19.33 11.20 18.48
CA HIS A 2 -18.84 9.82 18.63
C HIS A 2 -17.36 9.74 18.24
N ARG A 3 -16.50 9.29 19.15
CA ARG A 3 -15.04 9.18 18.96
C ARG A 3 -14.67 7.73 18.71
N ARG A 4 -14.07 7.47 17.56
CA ARG A 4 -13.64 6.12 17.17
C ARG A 4 -12.13 6.04 16.98
N LEU A 5 -11.55 4.96 17.48
CA LEU A 5 -10.18 4.57 17.18
C LEU A 5 -10.19 3.38 16.22
N LEU A 6 -9.39 3.46 15.17
CA LEU A 6 -9.11 2.35 14.25
C LEU A 6 -7.65 1.94 14.39
N ILE A 7 -7.38 0.66 14.65
CA ILE A 7 -6.01 0.14 14.87
C ILE A 7 -5.70 -0.87 13.76
N ARG A 8 -4.88 -0.47 12.79
CA ARG A 8 -4.53 -1.30 11.63
C ARG A 8 -3.03 -1.56 11.55
N PRO A 9 -2.56 -2.73 12.03
CA PRO A 9 -1.18 -3.21 11.84
C PRO A 9 -0.98 -3.77 10.43
N GLY A 10 0.23 -4.16 10.10
CA GLY A 10 0.56 -4.90 8.90
C GLY A 10 1.59 -4.20 8.01
N ALA A 11 1.95 -4.83 6.91
CA ALA A 11 2.82 -4.26 5.89
C ALA A 11 2.11 -3.14 5.10
N ILE A 12 2.87 -2.39 4.30
CA ILE A 12 2.35 -1.27 3.50
C ILE A 12 1.17 -1.72 2.63
N GLY A 13 1.31 -2.85 1.92
CA GLY A 13 0.26 -3.38 1.05
C GLY A 13 -1.02 -3.73 1.82
N ASP A 14 -0.89 -4.39 2.99
CA ASP A 14 -2.02 -4.75 3.86
C ASP A 14 -2.79 -3.51 4.33
N CYS A 15 -2.07 -2.46 4.67
CA CYS A 15 -2.67 -1.21 5.12
C CYS A 15 -3.37 -0.47 3.96
N ILE A 16 -2.77 -0.45 2.77
CA ILE A 16 -3.39 0.17 1.59
C ILE A 16 -4.67 -0.58 1.20
N LEU A 17 -4.64 -1.91 1.19
CA LEU A 17 -5.82 -2.73 0.91
C LEU A 17 -6.96 -2.51 1.91
N ALA A 18 -6.65 -2.11 3.14
CA ALA A 18 -7.63 -1.83 4.18
C ALA A 18 -8.18 -0.38 4.15
N LEU A 19 -7.62 0.54 3.36
CA LEU A 19 -8.06 1.94 3.35
C LEU A 19 -9.57 2.11 3.12
N PRO A 20 -10.23 1.38 2.19
CA PRO A 20 -11.67 1.51 2.00
C PRO A 20 -12.47 1.14 3.26
N ASP A 21 -12.08 0.07 3.97
CA ASP A 21 -12.75 -0.35 5.20
C ASP A 21 -12.53 0.65 6.34
N LEU A 22 -11.30 1.19 6.45
CA LEU A 22 -10.98 2.22 7.43
C LEU A 22 -11.77 3.52 7.18
N GLU A 23 -11.91 3.92 5.91
CA GLU A 23 -12.67 5.10 5.53
C GLU A 23 -14.17 4.92 5.77
N ALA A 24 -14.73 3.75 5.43
CA ALA A 24 -16.12 3.40 5.69
C ALA A 24 -16.45 3.32 7.19
N ALA A 25 -15.45 2.99 8.02
CA ALA A 25 -15.61 2.89 9.47
C ALA A 25 -15.46 4.23 10.21
N ARG A 26 -15.42 5.37 9.52
CA ARG A 26 -15.32 6.70 10.17
C ARG A 26 -16.49 7.00 11.10
N ALA A 27 -16.23 7.87 12.08
CA ALA A 27 -17.21 8.42 13.01
C ALA A 27 -17.08 9.96 13.02
N ASP A 28 -17.78 10.64 13.93
CA ASP A 28 -17.69 12.11 14.06
C ASP A 28 -16.25 12.59 14.31
N TYR A 29 -15.48 11.82 15.09
CA TYR A 29 -14.05 11.96 15.26
C TYR A 29 -13.38 10.60 15.08
N THR A 30 -12.40 10.52 14.21
CA THR A 30 -11.68 9.28 13.90
C THR A 30 -10.17 9.46 14.10
N GLU A 31 -9.61 8.67 15.01
CA GLU A 31 -8.15 8.53 15.15
C GLU A 31 -7.72 7.17 14.57
N ILE A 32 -6.61 7.13 13.82
CA ILE A 32 -6.09 5.89 13.25
C ILE A 32 -4.68 5.64 13.77
N TRP A 33 -4.46 4.43 14.29
CA TRP A 33 -3.15 3.92 14.66
C TRP A 33 -2.69 2.89 13.63
N ALA A 34 -1.57 3.16 12.97
CA ALA A 34 -1.02 2.33 11.90
C ALA A 34 0.52 2.35 11.93
N PRO A 35 1.21 1.52 11.12
CA PRO A 35 2.65 1.62 10.96
C PRO A 35 3.08 3.02 10.47
N ARG A 36 4.18 3.54 11.02
CA ARG A 36 4.66 4.91 10.75
C ARG A 36 4.72 5.25 9.26
N ALA A 37 5.25 4.32 8.44
CA ALA A 37 5.41 4.52 7.01
C ALA A 37 4.08 4.77 6.27
N VAL A 38 2.95 4.25 6.79
CA VAL A 38 1.63 4.34 6.15
C VAL A 38 0.89 5.62 6.53
N LEU A 39 1.24 6.25 7.64
CA LEU A 39 0.50 7.41 8.17
C LEU A 39 0.31 8.55 7.14
N PRO A 40 1.31 8.91 6.31
CA PRO A 40 1.15 9.95 5.30
C PRO A 40 0.07 9.66 4.25
N LEU A 41 -0.29 8.38 4.05
CA LEU A 41 -1.31 7.93 3.10
C LEU A 41 -2.74 8.07 3.65
N ILE A 42 -2.91 8.17 4.97
CA ILE A 42 -4.21 8.23 5.64
C ILE A 42 -4.63 9.70 5.75
N ARG A 43 -5.38 10.18 4.76
CA ARG A 43 -5.74 11.60 4.61
C ARG A 43 -7.15 11.95 5.09
N PHE A 44 -7.94 10.97 5.50
CA PHE A 44 -9.35 11.11 5.89
C PHE A 44 -9.58 11.08 7.41
N ALA A 45 -8.57 10.75 8.20
CA ALA A 45 -8.67 10.71 9.66
C ALA A 45 -8.41 12.10 10.27
N ASP A 46 -9.06 12.40 11.40
CA ASP A 46 -8.81 13.62 12.16
C ASP A 46 -7.43 13.59 12.83
N ARG A 47 -6.96 12.39 13.18
CA ARG A 47 -5.62 12.19 13.76
C ARG A 47 -5.06 10.82 13.37
N THR A 48 -3.75 10.79 13.14
CA THR A 48 -3.00 9.55 12.94
C THR A 48 -1.87 9.42 13.95
N ARG A 49 -1.51 8.17 14.31
CA ARG A 49 -0.41 7.88 15.23
C ARG A 49 0.28 6.57 14.85
N ALA A 50 1.60 6.52 15.01
CA ALA A 50 2.31 5.25 14.83
C ALA A 50 2.00 4.29 15.99
N ILE A 51 1.65 3.05 15.70
CA ILE A 51 1.38 2.01 16.73
C ILE A 51 2.56 1.88 17.69
N ALA A 52 3.78 1.88 17.16
CA ALA A 52 5.01 1.77 17.94
C ALA A 52 5.20 2.89 18.99
N ASP A 53 4.54 4.04 18.82
CA ASP A 53 4.63 5.16 19.76
C ASP A 53 3.55 5.10 20.85
N THR A 54 2.69 4.08 20.82
CA THR A 54 1.55 3.99 21.75
C THR A 54 1.79 3.09 22.94
N GLY A 55 2.78 2.18 22.85
CA GLY A 55 2.98 1.11 23.84
C GLY A 55 1.90 0.04 23.82
N LEU A 56 1.07 -0.01 22.77
CA LEU A 56 -0.01 -0.99 22.64
C LEU A 56 0.52 -2.43 22.58
N ASP A 57 1.69 -2.63 22.00
CA ASP A 57 2.40 -3.89 21.88
C ASP A 57 2.89 -4.47 23.23
N LEU A 58 2.98 -3.63 24.26
CA LEU A 58 3.37 -4.03 25.61
C LEU A 58 2.17 -4.51 26.46
N VAL A 59 0.96 -4.18 26.04
CA VAL A 59 -0.27 -4.51 26.79
C VAL A 59 -0.52 -6.03 26.74
N GLY A 60 -0.64 -6.65 27.92
CA GLY A 60 -0.77 -8.09 28.08
C GLY A 60 0.54 -8.87 27.98
N VAL A 61 1.67 -8.23 27.64
CA VAL A 61 2.99 -8.85 27.51
C VAL A 61 3.85 -8.52 28.74
N LEU A 62 3.91 -7.23 29.10
CA LEU A 62 4.66 -6.80 30.28
C LEU A 62 3.72 -6.59 31.48
N PRO A 63 4.01 -7.23 32.65
CA PRO A 63 3.27 -6.94 33.87
C PRO A 63 3.33 -5.46 34.22
N GLY A 64 2.16 -4.83 34.45
CA GLY A 64 2.07 -3.43 34.79
C GLY A 64 2.23 -2.46 33.60
N ALA A 65 2.29 -2.93 32.38
CA ALA A 65 2.26 -2.06 31.20
C ALA A 65 1.03 -1.14 31.26
N LYS A 66 1.28 0.17 31.10
CA LYS A 66 0.19 1.14 31.08
C LYS A 66 -0.62 0.96 29.79
N VAL A 67 -1.91 0.70 29.95
CA VAL A 67 -2.83 0.75 28.84
C VAL A 67 -2.85 2.19 28.30
N PRO A 68 -2.64 2.41 27.00
CA PRO A 68 -2.80 3.73 26.40
C PRO A 68 -4.14 4.35 26.76
N ALA A 69 -4.30 5.67 26.67
CA ALA A 69 -5.55 6.37 27.00
C ALA A 69 -6.70 6.01 26.03
N LEU A 70 -7.10 4.73 26.02
CA LEU A 70 -8.12 4.15 25.13
C LEU A 70 -9.55 4.43 25.62
N HIS A 71 -9.74 4.73 26.91
CA HIS A 71 -11.02 5.06 27.52
C HIS A 71 -11.66 6.35 26.96
N ARG A 72 -10.91 7.15 26.21
CA ARG A 72 -11.41 8.37 25.55
C ARG A 72 -12.18 8.12 24.26
N PHE A 73 -12.26 6.87 23.79
CA PHE A 73 -12.96 6.48 22.59
C PHE A 73 -14.26 5.74 22.93
N ASP A 74 -15.33 6.08 22.24
CA ASP A 74 -16.64 5.44 22.39
C ASP A 74 -16.67 4.06 21.71
N SER A 75 -15.81 3.85 20.70
CA SER A 75 -15.61 2.55 20.05
C SER A 75 -14.19 2.42 19.52
N ILE A 76 -13.66 1.19 19.54
CA ILE A 76 -12.31 0.86 19.06
C ILE A 76 -12.43 -0.34 18.12
N TYR A 77 -12.10 -0.12 16.84
CA TYR A 77 -12.06 -1.18 15.83
C TYR A 77 -10.61 -1.59 15.64
N SER A 78 -10.31 -2.87 15.85
CA SER A 78 -8.94 -3.34 15.88
C SER A 78 -8.73 -4.58 15.01
N TRP A 79 -7.77 -4.48 14.13
CA TRP A 79 -7.14 -5.60 13.43
C TRP A 79 -5.88 -6.08 14.15
N TYR A 80 -5.53 -5.43 15.27
CA TYR A 80 -4.43 -5.81 16.17
C TYR A 80 -4.96 -6.62 17.35
N GLY A 81 -4.20 -7.62 17.80
CA GLY A 81 -4.49 -8.37 19.01
C GLY A 81 -5.62 -9.39 18.90
N THR A 82 -6.17 -9.63 17.70
CA THR A 82 -7.30 -10.53 17.47
C THR A 82 -7.03 -11.96 17.98
N GLN A 83 -5.79 -12.42 17.85
CA GLN A 83 -5.34 -13.77 18.23
C GLN A 83 -4.42 -13.76 19.47
N HIS A 84 -4.43 -12.69 20.27
CA HIS A 84 -3.61 -12.54 21.47
C HIS A 84 -4.50 -12.53 22.72
N PRO A 85 -4.68 -13.69 23.41
CA PRO A 85 -5.57 -13.81 24.57
C PRO A 85 -5.22 -12.87 25.71
N GLU A 86 -3.93 -12.70 26.01
CA GLU A 86 -3.44 -11.86 27.11
C GLU A 86 -3.75 -10.37 26.86
N PHE A 87 -3.60 -9.94 25.62
CA PHE A 87 -3.99 -8.60 25.20
C PHE A 87 -5.49 -8.39 25.37
N ARG A 88 -6.30 -9.32 24.87
CA ARG A 88 -7.77 -9.24 24.95
C ARG A 88 -8.28 -9.21 26.38
N GLU A 89 -7.67 -10.01 27.26
CA GLU A 89 -8.01 -10.01 28.69
C GLU A 89 -7.67 -8.67 29.35
N ALA A 90 -6.48 -8.11 29.06
CA ALA A 90 -6.05 -6.85 29.62
C ALA A 90 -6.97 -5.66 29.25
N ILE A 91 -7.62 -5.72 28.08
CA ILE A 91 -8.46 -4.62 27.56
C ILE A 91 -9.95 -4.95 27.55
N ARG A 92 -10.39 -6.06 28.17
CA ARG A 92 -11.79 -6.56 28.10
C ARG A 92 -12.85 -5.57 28.55
N HIS A 93 -12.45 -4.57 29.38
CA HIS A 93 -13.33 -3.51 29.90
C HIS A 93 -13.47 -2.32 28.92
N LEU A 94 -12.78 -2.34 27.77
CA LEU A 94 -12.81 -1.28 26.77
C LEU A 94 -13.67 -1.67 25.56
N PRO A 95 -14.23 -0.70 24.81
CA PRO A 95 -15.21 -0.94 23.75
C PRO A 95 -14.54 -1.43 22.44
N PHE A 96 -13.82 -2.55 22.49
CA PHE A 96 -13.16 -3.14 21.34
C PHE A 96 -14.10 -4.01 20.50
N THR A 97 -14.01 -3.83 19.18
CA THR A 97 -14.49 -4.77 18.17
C THR A 97 -13.29 -5.26 17.37
N PHE A 98 -13.10 -6.57 17.30
CA PHE A 98 -11.95 -7.18 16.63
C PHE A 98 -12.30 -7.68 15.25
N PHE A 99 -11.37 -7.49 14.31
CA PHE A 99 -11.45 -7.95 12.93
C PHE A 99 -10.21 -8.78 12.58
N LEU A 100 -10.36 -9.76 11.71
CA LEU A 100 -9.22 -10.47 11.17
C LEU A 100 -8.40 -9.55 10.25
N ALA A 101 -7.10 -9.52 10.48
CA ALA A 101 -6.18 -8.71 9.67
C ALA A 101 -5.89 -9.35 8.32
N LEU A 102 -5.92 -10.69 8.25
CA LEU A 102 -5.60 -11.50 7.07
C LEU A 102 -6.64 -12.61 6.89
N PRO A 103 -7.05 -12.93 5.66
CA PRO A 103 -6.78 -12.16 4.44
C PRO A 103 -7.37 -10.76 4.50
N PRO A 104 -6.86 -9.79 3.73
CA PRO A 104 -7.47 -8.46 3.66
C PRO A 104 -8.90 -8.57 3.11
N SER A 105 -9.78 -7.66 3.57
CA SER A 105 -11.15 -7.59 3.05
C SER A 105 -11.16 -7.58 1.52
N PRO A 106 -12.00 -8.37 0.86
CA PRO A 106 -12.09 -8.40 -0.60
C PRO A 106 -12.79 -7.16 -1.18
N HIS A 107 -13.31 -6.28 -0.34
CA HIS A 107 -14.15 -5.17 -0.75
C HIS A 107 -13.39 -3.87 -0.92
N GLY A 108 -13.86 -3.07 -1.86
CA GLY A 108 -13.36 -1.73 -2.12
C GLY A 108 -12.07 -1.66 -2.94
N VAL A 109 -11.91 -0.54 -3.62
CA VAL A 109 -10.69 -0.18 -4.37
C VAL A 109 -10.01 0.96 -3.61
N PRO A 110 -8.79 0.75 -3.10
CA PRO A 110 -8.05 1.79 -2.40
C PRO A 110 -7.83 3.01 -3.31
N ARG A 111 -8.03 4.20 -2.74
CA ARG A 111 -7.75 5.47 -3.43
C ARG A 111 -7.00 6.38 -2.48
N ILE A 112 -5.88 6.90 -2.97
CA ILE A 112 -5.07 7.88 -2.25
C ILE A 112 -5.11 9.16 -3.09
N PRO A 113 -5.78 10.22 -2.59
CA PRO A 113 -5.83 11.49 -3.30
C PRO A 113 -4.43 12.10 -3.42
N VAL A 114 -4.04 12.41 -4.66
CA VAL A 114 -2.80 13.12 -4.98
C VAL A 114 -3.13 14.36 -5.83
N PRO A 115 -2.30 15.41 -5.82
CA PRO A 115 -2.49 16.55 -6.68
C PRO A 115 -2.54 16.15 -8.15
N ALA A 116 -3.40 16.80 -8.92
CA ALA A 116 -3.41 16.62 -10.37
C ALA A 116 -2.07 17.08 -10.96
N ALA A 117 -1.46 16.22 -11.75
CA ALA A 117 -0.18 16.49 -12.40
C ALA A 117 -0.19 15.97 -13.85
N LEU A 118 0.67 16.53 -14.67
CA LEU A 118 0.87 16.01 -16.03
C LEU A 118 1.56 14.67 -15.96
N VAL A 119 1.05 13.73 -16.74
CA VAL A 119 1.70 12.42 -16.91
C VAL A 119 2.92 12.60 -17.80
N GLY A 120 4.09 12.29 -17.26
CA GLY A 120 5.36 12.31 -17.96
C GLY A 120 5.50 11.12 -18.91
N ASP A 121 6.52 11.16 -19.77
CA ASP A 121 6.79 10.10 -20.75
C ASP A 121 7.85 9.11 -20.22
N PHE A 122 7.54 8.49 -19.07
CA PHE A 122 8.44 7.53 -18.42
C PHE A 122 7.66 6.37 -17.79
N ALA A 123 8.35 5.23 -17.69
CA ALA A 123 7.93 4.08 -16.90
C ALA A 123 8.69 4.06 -15.56
N VAL A 124 8.06 3.57 -14.50
CA VAL A 124 8.72 3.30 -13.23
C VAL A 124 8.88 1.81 -13.03
N ILE A 125 10.09 1.37 -12.69
CA ILE A 125 10.38 -0.01 -12.27
C ILE A 125 10.83 -0.01 -10.80
N HIS A 126 10.14 -0.79 -9.96
CA HIS A 126 10.52 -1.07 -8.57
C HIS A 126 10.76 -2.58 -8.40
N PRO A 127 12.03 -3.05 -8.45
CA PRO A 127 12.34 -4.48 -8.54
C PRO A 127 12.40 -5.20 -7.19
N PHE A 128 12.02 -4.55 -6.10
CA PHE A 128 12.09 -5.10 -4.75
C PHE A 128 10.72 -5.33 -4.13
N SER A 129 10.73 -6.14 -3.07
CA SER A 129 9.55 -6.39 -2.23
C SER A 129 9.99 -6.67 -0.79
N GLY A 130 9.04 -6.85 0.12
CA GLY A 130 9.32 -7.19 1.51
C GLY A 130 9.92 -8.58 1.74
N GLY A 131 10.16 -9.37 0.69
CA GLY A 131 10.78 -10.68 0.78
C GLY A 131 11.46 -11.12 -0.52
N PRO A 132 12.70 -11.64 -0.46
CA PRO A 132 13.48 -11.96 -1.67
C PRO A 132 12.82 -13.01 -2.57
N LYS A 133 12.01 -13.93 -2.01
CA LYS A 133 11.27 -14.95 -2.79
C LYS A 133 10.17 -14.36 -3.67
N LYS A 134 9.72 -13.15 -3.37
CA LYS A 134 8.70 -12.43 -4.17
C LYS A 134 9.30 -11.66 -5.34
N ASN A 135 10.62 -11.56 -5.40
CA ASN A 135 11.28 -10.74 -6.42
C ASN A 135 11.49 -11.54 -7.70
N TRP A 136 10.93 -11.03 -8.78
CA TRP A 136 11.35 -11.43 -10.11
C TRP A 136 12.82 -11.05 -10.30
N PRO A 137 13.66 -11.84 -11.00
CA PRO A 137 15.10 -11.56 -11.12
C PRO A 137 15.38 -10.14 -11.64
N LEU A 138 16.34 -9.45 -11.01
CA LEU A 138 16.71 -8.08 -11.38
C LEU A 138 17.19 -7.95 -12.83
N GLU A 139 17.88 -8.97 -13.33
CA GLU A 139 18.33 -9.07 -14.72
C GLU A 139 17.14 -9.09 -15.71
N ASN A 140 16.02 -9.71 -15.33
CA ASN A 140 14.81 -9.69 -16.13
C ASN A 140 14.19 -8.29 -16.18
N PHE A 141 14.17 -7.57 -15.06
CA PHE A 141 13.73 -6.15 -15.04
C PHE A 141 14.65 -5.28 -15.92
N ARG A 142 15.97 -5.52 -15.90
CA ARG A 142 16.91 -4.80 -16.77
C ARG A 142 16.68 -5.11 -18.24
N ALA A 143 16.47 -6.37 -18.58
CA ALA A 143 16.15 -6.79 -19.94
C ALA A 143 14.80 -6.24 -20.42
N LEU A 144 13.80 -6.19 -19.54
CA LEU A 144 12.52 -5.54 -19.80
C LEU A 144 12.71 -4.04 -20.07
N ALA A 145 13.42 -3.34 -19.20
CA ALA A 145 13.69 -1.90 -19.34
C ALA A 145 14.33 -1.56 -20.69
N ALA A 146 15.28 -2.37 -21.16
CA ALA A 146 15.95 -2.17 -22.45
C ALA A 146 15.02 -2.33 -23.68
N ARG A 147 13.84 -2.93 -23.51
CA ARG A 147 12.85 -3.16 -24.58
C ARG A 147 11.69 -2.16 -24.56
N LEU A 148 11.62 -1.30 -23.55
CA LEU A 148 10.51 -0.34 -23.46
C LEU A 148 10.76 0.89 -24.34
N PRO A 149 9.72 1.42 -25.01
CA PRO A 149 9.81 2.61 -25.85
C PRO A 149 9.77 3.92 -25.04
N LEU A 150 10.09 3.86 -23.75
CA LEU A 150 10.00 4.96 -22.79
C LEU A 150 11.28 5.06 -21.99
N THR A 151 11.54 6.25 -21.45
CA THR A 151 12.56 6.40 -20.41
C THR A 151 12.13 5.60 -19.17
N VAL A 152 13.02 4.76 -18.65
CA VAL A 152 12.79 4.00 -17.42
C VAL A 152 13.42 4.72 -16.25
N GLN A 153 12.63 5.01 -15.24
CA GLN A 153 13.10 5.49 -13.94
C GLN A 153 12.98 4.34 -12.93
N TRP A 154 14.10 4.07 -12.25
CA TRP A 154 14.16 3.06 -11.22
C TRP A 154 13.76 3.65 -9.87
N SER A 155 12.99 2.90 -9.10
CA SER A 155 12.61 3.25 -7.73
C SER A 155 13.14 2.21 -6.75
N ALA A 156 13.59 2.66 -5.60
CA ALA A 156 14.02 1.79 -4.52
C ALA A 156 13.69 2.40 -3.15
N GLY A 157 13.49 1.56 -2.15
CA GLY A 157 13.42 1.97 -0.76
C GLY A 157 14.77 2.43 -0.20
N PRO A 158 14.79 3.02 1.00
CA PRO A 158 16.01 3.62 1.58
C PRO A 158 17.20 2.67 1.68
N VAL A 159 16.94 1.38 1.93
CA VAL A 159 17.98 0.36 2.16
C VAL A 159 18.13 -0.65 1.00
N GLU A 160 17.34 -0.51 -0.05
CA GLU A 160 17.37 -1.42 -1.20
C GLU A 160 18.56 -1.10 -2.10
N PRO A 161 19.38 -2.12 -2.48
CA PRO A 161 20.65 -1.92 -3.18
C PRO A 161 20.45 -1.68 -4.68
N LEU A 162 20.11 -0.47 -5.07
CA LEU A 162 19.98 -0.06 -6.46
C LEU A 162 20.55 1.34 -6.64
N ASP A 163 21.66 1.44 -7.38
CA ASP A 163 22.28 2.73 -7.67
C ASP A 163 21.40 3.57 -8.58
N HIS A 164 21.48 4.88 -8.44
CA HIS A 164 20.74 5.88 -9.22
C HIS A 164 19.21 5.74 -9.19
N ALA A 165 18.66 4.97 -8.22
CA ALA A 165 17.23 4.87 -8.05
C ALA A 165 16.66 6.13 -7.40
N VAL A 166 15.48 6.52 -7.83
CA VAL A 166 14.68 7.57 -7.19
C VAL A 166 14.19 7.03 -5.84
N ARG A 167 14.41 7.82 -4.78
CA ARG A 167 14.00 7.51 -3.41
C ARG A 167 13.23 8.67 -2.82
N PHE A 168 12.28 8.35 -1.96
CA PHE A 168 11.48 9.33 -1.23
C PHE A 168 11.51 9.03 0.26
N ASP A 169 11.45 10.08 1.08
CA ASP A 169 11.44 9.98 2.53
C ASP A 169 10.10 9.44 3.06
N ASP A 170 9.01 9.65 2.32
CA ASP A 170 7.70 9.13 2.67
C ASP A 170 6.90 8.59 1.47
N LEU A 171 5.90 7.75 1.78
CA LEU A 171 5.09 7.07 0.78
C LEU A 171 4.10 8.01 0.06
N TYR A 172 3.72 9.13 0.65
CA TYR A 172 2.80 10.06 -0.02
C TYR A 172 3.51 10.80 -1.17
N HIS A 173 4.74 11.29 -0.93
CA HIS A 173 5.55 11.91 -1.98
C HIS A 173 5.92 10.90 -3.07
N LEU A 174 6.24 9.65 -2.68
CA LEU A 174 6.40 8.57 -3.65
C LEU A 174 5.12 8.37 -4.48
N GLY A 175 3.94 8.35 -3.84
CA GLY A 175 2.65 8.24 -4.51
C GLY A 175 2.39 9.38 -5.49
N CYS A 176 2.67 10.62 -5.10
CA CYS A 176 2.57 11.79 -5.98
C CYS A 176 3.44 11.63 -7.23
N TRP A 177 4.69 11.19 -7.06
CA TRP A 177 5.57 10.95 -8.19
C TRP A 177 5.11 9.77 -9.06
N LEU A 178 4.69 8.66 -8.46
CA LEU A 178 4.16 7.51 -9.19
C LEU A 178 2.95 7.89 -10.06
N SER A 179 2.10 8.80 -9.59
CA SER A 179 0.91 9.24 -10.34
C SER A 179 1.26 9.98 -11.64
N THR A 180 2.49 10.45 -11.78
CA THR A 180 2.99 11.09 -13.01
C THR A 180 3.62 10.12 -14.01
N ALA A 181 3.78 8.84 -13.66
CA ALA A 181 4.31 7.83 -14.56
C ALA A 181 3.24 7.31 -15.54
N ARG A 182 3.65 6.93 -16.76
CA ARG A 182 2.75 6.27 -17.72
C ARG A 182 2.39 4.85 -17.32
N VAL A 183 3.34 4.15 -16.70
CA VAL A 183 3.16 2.79 -16.20
C VAL A 183 4.13 2.54 -15.05
N TYR A 184 3.68 1.76 -14.08
CA TYR A 184 4.50 1.20 -13.03
C TYR A 184 4.65 -0.31 -13.23
N ILE A 185 5.86 -0.83 -13.04
CA ILE A 185 6.17 -2.25 -13.11
C ILE A 185 6.89 -2.66 -11.82
N GLY A 186 6.44 -3.71 -11.17
CA GLY A 186 7.08 -4.19 -9.94
C GLY A 186 6.56 -5.54 -9.48
N ASN A 187 7.14 -6.02 -8.40
CA ASN A 187 6.75 -7.28 -7.75
C ASN A 187 5.48 -7.15 -6.92
N ASP A 188 5.00 -8.27 -6.33
CA ASP A 188 4.06 -8.25 -5.20
C ASP A 188 4.70 -7.49 -4.03
N SER A 189 4.43 -6.20 -3.95
CA SER A 189 5.00 -5.27 -2.97
C SER A 189 4.02 -4.18 -2.58
N GLY A 190 4.26 -3.56 -1.42
CA GLY A 190 3.47 -2.41 -0.96
C GLY A 190 3.48 -1.25 -1.95
N ILE A 191 4.55 -1.10 -2.74
CA ILE A 191 4.68 -0.01 -3.73
C ILE A 191 3.78 -0.26 -4.95
N SER A 192 3.58 -1.51 -5.35
CA SER A 192 2.61 -1.88 -6.39
C SER A 192 1.17 -1.50 -5.99
N HIS A 193 0.82 -1.71 -4.71
CA HIS A 193 -0.47 -1.25 -4.16
C HIS A 193 -0.57 0.27 -4.14
N LEU A 194 0.50 0.96 -3.78
CA LEU A 194 0.54 2.43 -3.78
C LEU A 194 0.33 2.98 -5.19
N ALA A 195 1.05 2.45 -6.18
CA ALA A 195 0.90 2.86 -7.58
C ALA A 195 -0.53 2.68 -8.08
N ALA A 196 -1.17 1.55 -7.78
CA ALA A 196 -2.57 1.30 -8.12
C ALA A 196 -3.52 2.27 -7.41
N ALA A 197 -3.30 2.55 -6.11
CA ALA A 197 -4.15 3.42 -5.30
C ALA A 197 -4.09 4.89 -5.72
N VAL A 198 -2.97 5.37 -6.28
CA VAL A 198 -2.86 6.71 -6.86
C VAL A 198 -3.30 6.76 -8.33
N GLY A 199 -3.73 5.63 -8.90
CA GLY A 199 -4.32 5.55 -10.24
C GLY A 199 -3.31 5.35 -11.38
N THR A 200 -2.05 5.06 -11.12
CA THR A 200 -1.07 4.70 -12.15
C THR A 200 -1.42 3.34 -12.75
N PRO A 201 -1.28 3.12 -14.07
CA PRO A 201 -1.32 1.79 -14.66
C PRO A 201 -0.24 0.90 -14.07
N VAL A 202 -0.59 -0.30 -13.62
CA VAL A 202 0.31 -1.22 -12.91
C VAL A 202 0.44 -2.54 -13.65
N VAL A 203 1.67 -3.00 -13.82
CA VAL A 203 1.99 -4.40 -14.14
C VAL A 203 2.67 -5.00 -12.91
N ALA A 204 1.93 -5.85 -12.19
CA ALA A 204 2.37 -6.49 -10.96
C ALA A 204 2.81 -7.93 -11.22
N ILE A 205 4.04 -8.28 -10.84
CA ILE A 205 4.64 -9.60 -11.04
C ILE A 205 4.60 -10.38 -9.74
N PHE A 206 4.01 -11.57 -9.79
CA PHE A 206 3.87 -12.52 -8.69
C PHE A 206 4.72 -13.74 -8.94
N THR A 207 5.52 -14.15 -7.98
CA THR A 207 6.40 -15.32 -8.07
C THR A 207 6.03 -16.46 -7.13
N CYS A 208 5.45 -16.16 -5.96
CA CYS A 208 5.20 -17.18 -4.94
C CYS A 208 3.95 -16.93 -4.08
N THR A 209 3.30 -15.80 -4.23
CA THR A 209 2.07 -15.44 -3.49
C THR A 209 0.85 -15.55 -4.38
N ASP A 210 -0.32 -15.81 -3.79
CA ASP A 210 -1.58 -15.92 -4.52
C ASP A 210 -2.13 -14.52 -4.89
N PRO A 211 -2.16 -14.15 -6.17
CA PRO A 211 -2.66 -12.84 -6.58
C PRO A 211 -4.16 -12.66 -6.36
N ARG A 212 -4.95 -13.72 -6.24
CA ARG A 212 -6.39 -13.62 -5.92
C ARG A 212 -6.60 -12.99 -4.54
N ILE A 213 -5.62 -13.12 -3.65
CA ILE A 213 -5.63 -12.55 -2.30
C ILE A 213 -4.89 -11.22 -2.26
N TRP A 214 -3.70 -11.17 -2.89
CA TRP A 214 -2.71 -10.13 -2.66
C TRP A 214 -2.51 -9.16 -3.82
N ALA A 215 -3.24 -9.29 -4.94
CA ALA A 215 -3.06 -8.34 -6.04
C ALA A 215 -3.44 -6.91 -5.64
N PRO A 216 -2.73 -5.92 -6.15
CA PRO A 216 -3.16 -4.53 -6.07
C PRO A 216 -4.55 -4.36 -6.69
N ARG A 217 -5.39 -3.52 -6.07
CA ARG A 217 -6.75 -3.27 -6.57
C ARG A 217 -6.80 -1.92 -7.26
N GLY A 218 -7.26 -1.90 -8.50
CA GLY A 218 -7.38 -0.70 -9.31
C GLY A 218 -7.95 -0.99 -10.67
N ALA A 219 -8.45 0.02 -11.37
CA ALA A 219 -9.05 -0.14 -12.69
C ALA A 219 -8.02 -0.50 -13.79
N ARG A 220 -6.73 -0.25 -13.56
CA ARG A 220 -5.64 -0.41 -14.53
C ARG A 220 -4.52 -1.26 -13.96
N VAL A 221 -4.86 -2.44 -13.43
CA VAL A 221 -3.90 -3.39 -12.86
C VAL A 221 -3.87 -4.64 -13.72
N THR A 222 -2.69 -4.98 -14.22
CA THR A 222 -2.38 -6.25 -14.88
C THR A 222 -1.51 -7.08 -13.94
N VAL A 223 -1.93 -8.30 -13.69
CA VAL A 223 -1.20 -9.26 -12.86
C VAL A 223 -0.56 -10.31 -13.73
N LEU A 224 0.69 -10.63 -13.47
CA LEU A 224 1.44 -11.69 -14.13
C LEU A 224 1.99 -12.66 -13.09
N GLU A 225 1.83 -13.95 -13.34
CA GLU A 225 2.35 -15.02 -12.47
C GLU A 225 3.53 -15.70 -13.15
N ASN A 226 4.72 -15.60 -12.53
CA ASN A 226 5.98 -16.17 -13.06
C ASN A 226 6.20 -15.93 -14.57
N PRO A 227 6.08 -14.67 -15.05
CA PRO A 227 6.09 -14.41 -16.48
C PRO A 227 7.47 -14.65 -17.09
N SER A 228 7.48 -15.05 -18.36
CA SER A 228 8.63 -14.86 -19.24
C SER A 228 8.85 -13.37 -19.54
N LEU A 229 10.03 -13.02 -20.01
CA LEU A 229 10.34 -11.65 -20.40
C LEU A 229 9.39 -11.14 -21.52
N ASP A 230 9.04 -12.00 -22.47
CA ASP A 230 8.16 -11.63 -23.58
C ASP A 230 6.71 -11.38 -23.11
N GLU A 231 6.21 -12.15 -22.15
CA GLU A 231 4.90 -11.91 -21.53
C GLU A 231 4.89 -10.57 -20.76
N ALA A 232 5.94 -10.30 -20.00
CA ALA A 232 6.08 -9.03 -19.29
C ALA A 232 6.14 -7.84 -20.29
N CYS A 233 6.90 -7.94 -21.37
CA CYS A 233 6.96 -6.92 -22.42
C CYS A 233 5.57 -6.66 -23.03
N ARG A 234 4.85 -7.71 -23.42
CA ARG A 234 3.49 -7.57 -24.00
C ARG A 234 2.53 -6.88 -23.03
N ALA A 235 2.54 -7.28 -21.75
CA ALA A 235 1.67 -6.69 -20.75
C ALA A 235 1.94 -5.19 -20.55
N VAL A 236 3.21 -4.78 -20.55
CA VAL A 236 3.57 -3.36 -20.42
C VAL A 236 3.10 -2.57 -21.66
N HIS A 237 3.29 -3.08 -22.88
CA HIS A 237 2.80 -2.42 -24.09
C HIS A 237 1.28 -2.23 -24.06
N LEU A 238 0.53 -3.27 -23.69
CA LEU A 238 -0.94 -3.18 -23.54
C LEU A 238 -1.36 -2.14 -22.49
N ALA A 239 -0.64 -2.06 -21.36
CA ALA A 239 -0.89 -1.05 -20.33
C ALA A 239 -0.63 0.38 -20.86
N LEU A 240 0.40 0.57 -21.69
CA LEU A 240 0.73 1.86 -22.31
C LEU A 240 -0.32 2.29 -23.34
N ASP A 241 -0.82 1.37 -24.17
CA ASP A 241 -1.83 1.63 -25.21
C ASP A 241 -3.17 2.04 -24.57
N SER A 242 -3.58 1.32 -23.52
CA SER A 242 -4.80 1.64 -22.77
C SER A 242 -4.73 2.99 -22.06
N ALA A 243 -3.55 3.41 -21.62
CA ALA A 243 -3.31 4.74 -21.04
C ALA A 243 -3.35 5.87 -22.09
N GLY A 244 -3.01 5.57 -23.33
CA GLY A 244 -3.05 6.53 -24.47
C GLY A 244 -4.46 6.86 -24.93
N ALA A 245 -5.38 5.90 -24.89
CA ALA A 245 -6.76 6.05 -25.36
C ALA A 245 -7.63 6.98 -24.48
N GLN A 246 -7.21 7.27 -23.25
CA GLN A 246 -7.94 8.15 -22.30
C GLN A 246 -7.39 9.58 -22.23
N ARG A 247 -6.50 10.01 -23.12
CA ARG A 247 -6.09 11.43 -23.19
C ARG A 247 -7.23 12.23 -23.79
N PRO A 248 -7.82 13.23 -23.08
CA PRO A 248 -8.64 14.24 -23.73
C PRO A 248 -7.77 14.89 -24.80
N GLY A 249 -8.32 15.02 -26.01
CA GLY A 249 -7.61 15.43 -27.20
C GLY A 249 -6.68 16.62 -27.00
N ARG A 250 -5.50 16.57 -27.61
CA ARG A 250 -4.71 17.77 -27.87
C ARG A 250 -5.63 18.79 -28.55
N LEU A 251 -5.97 19.85 -27.84
CA LEU A 251 -6.38 21.08 -28.49
C LEU A 251 -5.15 21.58 -29.26
N LEU A 252 -5.26 21.57 -30.58
CA LEU A 252 -4.33 22.19 -31.52
C LEU A 252 -4.33 23.71 -31.32
#